data_663550bfa63bc609dafb99ba900cc3f6
#
_entry.id   663550bfa63bc609dafb99ba900cc3f6
#
_cell.length_a   1.000
_cell.length_b   1.000
_cell.length_c   1.000
_cell.angle_alpha   90.00
_cell.angle_beta   90.00
_cell.angle_gamma   90.00
#
_symmetry.space_group_name_H-M   'P 1'
#
loop_
_entity.id
_entity.type
_entity.pdbx_description
1 polymer ?
#
loop_
_entity_poly.entity_id
_entity_poly.type
_entity_poly.pdbx_seq_one_letter_code
_entity_poly.pdbx_strand_id
1 'polypeptide(L)'
;MTDINLLQPATESNASSPDIVWHEHAVNRESREKLHGHQGAVIWFTGLSGSGKSSVAGALEQALHQLGVSTYLLDGDNVRHGLSRDLGFSDDDRIENIRRVGEVAKLMQDAGLLVLTAFISPHRHERQMVRELLPEGRF
;
A
#
# COMPACT_ATOMS: atom_id res chain seq x y z
N MET A 1 -13.48 28.63 15.91
CA MET A 1 -13.81 27.21 15.67
C MET A 1 -14.14 27.06 14.20
N THR A 2 -13.26 26.44 13.45
CA THR A 2 -13.49 26.21 12.03
C THR A 2 -14.50 25.10 11.89
N ASP A 3 -15.61 25.36 11.24
CA ASP A 3 -16.52 24.29 10.80
C ASP A 3 -15.76 23.45 9.78
N ILE A 4 -15.15 22.40 10.28
CA ILE A 4 -14.51 21.44 9.42
C ILE A 4 -15.62 20.57 8.86
N ASN A 5 -15.96 20.78 7.62
CA ASN A 5 -16.83 19.87 6.90
C ASN A 5 -16.02 18.58 6.67
N LEU A 6 -16.06 17.71 7.68
CA LEU A 6 -15.25 16.49 7.74
C LEU A 6 -15.63 15.47 6.67
N LEU A 7 -16.79 15.64 6.07
CA LEU A 7 -17.36 14.66 5.16
C LEU A 7 -17.93 15.39 3.94
N GLN A 8 -17.12 15.61 2.93
CA GLN A 8 -17.63 15.99 1.63
C GLN A 8 -17.76 14.74 0.77
N PRO A 9 -18.92 14.49 0.19
CA PRO A 9 -19.04 13.41 -0.76
C PRO A 9 -18.18 13.74 -1.98
N ALA A 10 -17.09 13.03 -2.13
CA ALA A 10 -16.41 12.99 -3.40
C ALA A 10 -17.25 12.18 -4.38
N THR A 11 -16.96 12.30 -5.64
CA THR A 11 -17.62 11.55 -6.71
C THR A 11 -17.79 10.08 -6.35
N GLU A 12 -18.95 9.55 -6.63
CA GLU A 12 -19.24 8.12 -6.51
C GLU A 12 -18.07 7.34 -7.12
N SER A 13 -17.44 6.52 -6.30
CA SER A 13 -16.48 5.57 -6.83
C SER A 13 -17.22 4.57 -7.71
N ASN A 14 -16.59 4.06 -8.75
CA ASN A 14 -17.11 2.95 -9.56
C ASN A 14 -17.29 1.66 -8.75
N ALA A 15 -17.45 1.78 -7.44
CA ALA A 15 -17.78 0.66 -6.58
C ALA A 15 -19.16 0.15 -6.92
N SER A 16 -19.34 -1.14 -6.84
CA SER A 16 -20.56 -1.87 -7.22
C SER A 16 -21.78 -1.54 -6.36
N SER A 17 -21.66 -0.71 -5.32
CA SER A 17 -22.77 -0.31 -4.45
C SER A 17 -23.03 1.20 -4.54
N PRO A 18 -24.28 1.64 -4.83
CA PRO A 18 -24.62 3.05 -4.87
C PRO A 18 -24.58 3.72 -3.50
N ASP A 19 -24.50 2.95 -2.41
CA ASP A 19 -24.48 3.46 -1.04
C ASP A 19 -23.05 3.75 -0.53
N ILE A 20 -22.03 3.38 -1.33
CA ILE A 20 -20.63 3.60 -0.96
C ILE A 20 -20.15 4.91 -1.58
N VAL A 21 -19.77 5.84 -0.71
CA VAL A 21 -19.30 7.17 -1.09
C VAL A 21 -17.92 7.40 -0.49
N TRP A 22 -17.00 7.94 -1.28
CA TRP A 22 -15.71 8.38 -0.77
C TRP A 22 -15.85 9.66 0.03
N HIS A 23 -15.21 9.74 1.19
CA HIS A 23 -15.20 10.89 2.05
C HIS A 23 -13.81 11.51 2.16
N GLU A 24 -13.72 12.80 2.05
CA GLU A 24 -12.50 13.55 2.33
C GLU A 24 -12.49 14.02 3.79
N HIS A 25 -11.34 13.80 4.46
CA HIS A 25 -11.16 14.18 5.84
C HIS A 25 -10.23 15.39 5.98
N ALA A 26 -10.33 16.10 7.11
CA ALA A 26 -9.47 17.24 7.39
C ALA A 26 -8.00 16.85 7.52
N VAL A 27 -7.72 15.69 8.11
CA VAL A 27 -6.39 15.11 8.15
C VAL A 27 -6.19 14.31 6.86
N ASN A 28 -5.23 14.71 6.06
CA ASN A 28 -4.95 14.14 4.75
C ASN A 28 -3.48 13.69 4.64
N ARG A 29 -3.10 13.17 3.48
CA ARG A 29 -1.75 12.70 3.22
C ARG A 29 -0.71 13.80 3.46
N GLU A 30 -0.96 15.01 2.96
CA GLU A 30 -0.03 16.13 3.07
C GLU A 30 0.23 16.51 4.53
N SER A 31 -0.81 16.54 5.37
CA SER A 31 -0.65 16.82 6.79
C SER A 31 0.10 15.71 7.52
N ARG A 32 -0.12 14.45 7.14
CA ARG A 32 0.59 13.30 7.70
C ARG A 32 2.05 13.28 7.28
N GLU A 33 2.35 13.55 6.01
CA GLU A 33 3.71 13.64 5.50
C GLU A 33 4.49 14.76 6.20
N LYS A 34 3.85 15.88 6.44
CA LYS A 34 4.44 16.99 7.20
C LYS A 34 4.80 16.58 8.62
N LEU A 35 3.91 15.83 9.28
CA LEU A 35 4.16 15.31 10.63
C LEU A 35 5.33 14.31 10.65
N HIS A 36 5.40 13.42 9.65
CA HIS A 36 6.48 12.45 9.52
C HIS A 36 7.82 13.08 9.10
N GLY A 37 7.78 14.21 8.41
CA GLY A 37 8.98 14.85 7.85
C GLY A 37 9.48 14.20 6.57
N HIS A 38 8.67 13.38 5.91
CA HIS A 38 8.98 12.76 4.63
C HIS A 38 7.70 12.40 3.88
N GLN A 39 7.84 12.10 2.59
CA GLN A 39 6.72 11.67 1.76
C GLN A 39 6.44 10.19 1.93
N GLY A 40 5.15 9.82 1.77
CA GLY A 40 4.73 8.44 1.65
C GLY A 40 4.94 7.93 0.23
N ALA A 41 5.36 6.69 0.11
CA ALA A 41 5.55 6.02 -1.18
C ALA A 41 5.52 4.51 -0.99
N VAL A 42 5.43 3.78 -2.09
CA VAL A 42 5.51 2.32 -2.11
C VAL A 42 6.72 1.90 -2.93
N ILE A 43 7.59 1.09 -2.35
CA ILE A 43 8.68 0.42 -3.05
C ILE A 43 8.30 -1.05 -3.18
N TRP A 44 8.09 -1.48 -4.41
CA TRP A 44 7.63 -2.83 -4.70
C TRP A 44 8.80 -3.72 -5.14
N PHE A 45 9.15 -4.68 -4.28
CA PHE A 45 10.15 -5.68 -4.62
C PHE A 45 9.47 -6.88 -5.27
N THR A 46 9.94 -7.26 -6.45
CA THR A 46 9.45 -8.43 -7.16
C THR A 46 10.60 -9.42 -7.39
N GLY A 47 10.26 -10.67 -7.58
CA GLY A 47 11.22 -11.74 -7.80
C GLY A 47 10.69 -13.07 -7.27
N LEU A 48 11.26 -14.16 -7.75
CA LEU A 48 10.91 -15.50 -7.31
C LEU A 48 11.31 -15.74 -5.86
N SER A 49 10.72 -16.75 -5.24
CA SER A 49 11.12 -17.20 -3.91
C SER A 49 12.63 -17.54 -3.91
N GLY A 50 13.34 -17.08 -2.89
CA GLY A 50 14.79 -17.27 -2.79
C GLY A 50 15.64 -16.32 -3.63
N SER A 51 15.04 -15.33 -4.29
CA SER A 51 15.78 -14.33 -5.08
C SER A 51 16.49 -13.26 -4.25
N GLY A 52 16.22 -13.23 -2.94
CA GLY A 52 16.80 -12.23 -2.04
C GLY A 52 15.96 -10.97 -1.83
N LYS A 53 14.77 -10.89 -2.37
CA LYS A 53 13.91 -9.69 -2.25
C LYS A 53 13.55 -9.34 -0.81
N SER A 54 13.21 -10.33 0.01
CA SER A 54 12.89 -10.10 1.43
C SER A 54 14.10 -9.63 2.22
N SER A 55 15.27 -10.17 1.94
CA SER A 55 16.52 -9.76 2.59
C SER A 55 16.90 -8.33 2.24
N VAL A 56 16.78 -7.96 0.96
CA VAL A 56 17.08 -6.59 0.50
C VAL A 56 16.05 -5.61 1.07
N ALA A 57 14.77 -5.96 1.03
CA ALA A 57 13.71 -5.12 1.57
C ALA A 57 13.89 -4.89 3.08
N GLY A 58 14.22 -5.92 3.85
CA GLY A 58 14.48 -5.81 5.27
C GLY A 58 15.71 -4.94 5.58
N ALA A 59 16.78 -5.07 4.81
CA ALA A 59 17.98 -4.25 4.98
C ALA A 59 17.68 -2.78 4.65
N LEU A 60 16.92 -2.51 3.62
CA LEU A 60 16.51 -1.16 3.26
C LEU A 60 15.61 -0.55 4.34
N GLU A 61 14.65 -1.30 4.85
CA GLU A 61 13.78 -0.84 5.92
C GLU A 61 14.59 -0.45 7.15
N GLN A 62 15.55 -1.27 7.56
CA GLN A 62 16.40 -0.99 8.69
C GLN A 62 17.22 0.30 8.50
N ALA A 63 17.79 0.49 7.33
CA ALA A 63 18.56 1.69 6.99
C ALA A 63 17.67 2.94 7.03
N LEU A 64 16.48 2.86 6.46
CA LEU A 64 15.52 3.97 6.48
C LEU A 64 15.04 4.28 7.89
N HIS A 65 14.78 3.26 8.69
CA HIS A 65 14.36 3.44 10.07
C HIS A 65 15.43 4.16 10.90
N GLN A 66 16.70 3.83 10.69
CA GLN A 66 17.82 4.52 11.34
C GLN A 66 17.92 5.99 10.94
N LEU A 67 17.44 6.34 9.74
CA LEU A 67 17.36 7.73 9.26
C LEU A 67 16.12 8.48 9.77
N GLY A 68 15.28 7.84 10.57
CA GLY A 68 14.06 8.43 11.09
C GLY A 68 12.87 8.39 10.15
N VAL A 69 12.92 7.56 9.11
CA VAL A 69 11.82 7.38 8.16
C VAL A 69 10.80 6.39 8.75
N SER A 70 9.53 6.77 8.72
CA SER A 70 8.43 5.90 9.13
C SER A 70 8.14 4.90 8.02
N THR A 71 8.41 3.62 8.28
CA THR A 71 8.33 2.54 7.29
C THR A 71 7.40 1.43 7.74
N TYR A 72 6.95 0.64 6.78
CA TYR A 72 6.33 -0.66 7.04
C TYR A 72 6.70 -1.62 5.92
N LEU A 73 7.07 -2.84 6.29
CA LEU A 73 7.40 -3.90 5.34
C LEU A 73 6.25 -4.91 5.29
N LEU A 74 5.61 -5.00 4.13
CA LEU A 74 4.61 -6.03 3.83
C LEU A 74 5.32 -7.21 3.17
N ASP A 75 5.44 -8.29 3.91
CA ASP A 75 6.07 -9.52 3.44
C ASP A 75 5.02 -10.56 3.07
N GLY A 76 5.27 -11.32 2.01
CA GLY A 76 4.30 -12.27 1.47
C GLY A 76 3.86 -13.32 2.47
N ASP A 77 4.77 -13.89 3.23
CA ASP A 77 4.45 -14.91 4.22
C ASP A 77 3.62 -14.33 5.37
N ASN A 78 4.03 -13.16 5.87
CA ASN A 78 3.33 -12.50 6.97
C ASN A 78 1.89 -12.12 6.60
N VAL A 79 1.68 -11.63 5.39
CA VAL A 79 0.35 -11.26 4.89
C VAL A 79 -0.57 -12.49 4.80
N ARG A 80 -0.02 -13.65 4.44
CA ARG A 80 -0.80 -14.89 4.35
C ARG A 80 -1.18 -15.48 5.70
N HIS A 81 -0.57 -15.05 6.79
CA HIS A 81 -0.99 -15.42 8.14
C HIS A 81 -2.26 -14.69 8.61
N GLY A 82 -2.59 -13.57 8.01
CA GLY A 82 -3.73 -12.74 8.39
C GLY A 82 -4.58 -12.28 7.22
N LEU A 83 -4.17 -11.22 6.57
CA LEU A 83 -4.93 -10.54 5.51
C LEU A 83 -5.40 -11.48 4.41
N SER A 84 -4.58 -12.42 4.01
CA SER A 84 -4.85 -13.35 2.91
C SER A 84 -4.84 -14.81 3.34
N ARG A 85 -5.18 -15.09 4.59
CA ARG A 85 -5.19 -16.45 5.13
C ARG A 85 -6.21 -17.38 4.44
N ASP A 86 -7.25 -16.80 3.87
CA ASP A 86 -8.32 -17.51 3.14
C ASP A 86 -7.94 -17.85 1.70
N LEU A 87 -6.81 -17.34 1.21
CA LEU A 87 -6.39 -17.55 -0.18
C LEU A 87 -5.39 -18.69 -0.31
N GLY A 88 -5.54 -19.45 -1.39
CA GLY A 88 -4.59 -20.46 -1.81
C GLY A 88 -3.58 -19.94 -2.81
N PHE A 89 -3.12 -20.82 -3.72
CA PHE A 89 -2.07 -20.53 -4.69
C PHE A 89 -2.53 -20.67 -6.15
N SER A 90 -3.84 -20.72 -6.39
CA SER A 90 -4.37 -20.62 -7.75
C SER A 90 -4.01 -19.26 -8.36
N ASP A 91 -4.08 -19.15 -9.67
CA ASP A 91 -3.80 -17.88 -10.35
C ASP A 91 -4.75 -16.78 -9.86
N ASP A 92 -6.02 -17.07 -9.70
CA ASP A 92 -7.02 -16.13 -9.21
C ASP A 92 -6.72 -15.69 -7.77
N ASP A 93 -6.35 -16.63 -6.90
CA ASP A 93 -6.00 -16.33 -5.51
C ASP A 93 -4.73 -15.48 -5.42
N ARG A 94 -3.75 -15.72 -6.28
CA ARG A 94 -2.52 -14.92 -6.34
C ARG A 94 -2.81 -13.49 -6.78
N ILE A 95 -3.67 -13.30 -7.76
CA ILE A 95 -4.10 -11.97 -8.22
C ILE A 95 -4.85 -11.26 -7.09
N GLU A 96 -5.77 -11.94 -6.42
CA GLU A 96 -6.51 -11.39 -5.31
C GLU A 96 -5.59 -10.99 -4.14
N ASN A 97 -4.57 -11.80 -3.86
CA ASN A 97 -3.57 -11.46 -2.85
C ASN A 97 -2.84 -10.15 -3.19
N ILE A 98 -2.39 -10.00 -4.43
CA ILE A 98 -1.73 -8.77 -4.89
C ILE A 98 -2.70 -7.57 -4.81
N ARG A 99 -3.96 -7.76 -5.17
CA ARG A 99 -4.97 -6.71 -5.07
C ARG A 99 -5.13 -6.23 -3.63
N ARG A 100 -5.29 -7.16 -2.68
CA ARG A 100 -5.44 -6.84 -1.25
C ARG A 100 -4.21 -6.10 -0.71
N VAL A 101 -3.03 -6.59 -1.03
CA VAL A 101 -1.77 -5.96 -0.62
C VAL A 101 -1.64 -4.56 -1.22
N GLY A 102 -2.01 -4.40 -2.48
CA GLY A 102 -2.03 -3.09 -3.14
C GLY A 102 -2.93 -2.10 -2.44
N GLU A 103 -4.14 -2.51 -2.06
CA GLU A 103 -5.08 -1.66 -1.33
C GLU A 103 -4.56 -1.26 0.07
N VAL A 104 -3.95 -2.19 0.79
CA VAL A 104 -3.32 -1.91 2.09
C VAL A 104 -2.14 -0.95 1.92
N ALA A 105 -1.28 -1.19 0.92
CA ALA A 105 -0.15 -0.31 0.63
C ALA A 105 -0.61 1.11 0.28
N LYS A 106 -1.70 1.24 -0.46
CA LYS A 106 -2.33 2.53 -0.78
C LYS A 106 -2.71 3.29 0.49
N LEU A 107 -3.39 2.63 1.42
CA LEU A 107 -3.80 3.25 2.70
C LEU A 107 -2.60 3.66 3.55
N MET A 108 -1.58 2.81 3.62
CA MET A 108 -0.36 3.11 4.37
C MET A 108 0.42 4.27 3.76
N GLN A 109 0.52 4.31 2.43
CA GLN A 109 1.14 5.42 1.71
C GLN A 109 0.36 6.72 1.96
N ASP A 110 -0.96 6.67 1.94
CA ASP A 110 -1.81 7.81 2.27
C ASP A 110 -1.62 8.27 3.73
N ALA A 111 -1.28 7.35 4.62
CA ALA A 111 -0.90 7.66 6.01
C ALA A 111 0.49 8.30 6.12
N GLY A 112 1.19 8.50 5.02
CA GLY A 112 2.51 9.11 4.98
C GLY A 112 3.67 8.16 5.21
N LEU A 113 3.42 6.84 5.19
CA LEU A 113 4.46 5.85 5.39
C LEU A 113 5.21 5.55 4.10
N LEU A 114 6.48 5.21 4.24
CA LEU A 114 7.23 4.55 3.18
C LEU A 114 7.01 3.05 3.31
N VAL A 115 6.28 2.48 2.37
CA VAL A 115 5.86 1.08 2.38
C VAL A 115 6.77 0.27 1.48
N LEU A 116 7.34 -0.79 2.02
CA LEU A 116 8.10 -1.75 1.23
C LEU A 116 7.26 -3.02 1.11
N THR A 117 7.20 -3.58 -0.07
CA THR A 117 6.47 -4.82 -0.32
C THR A 117 7.39 -5.86 -0.94
N ALA A 118 7.36 -7.07 -0.44
CA ALA A 118 8.19 -8.17 -0.94
C ALA A 118 7.31 -9.36 -1.31
N PHE A 119 6.92 -9.43 -2.58
CA PHE A 119 6.01 -10.44 -3.12
C PHE A 119 6.52 -11.02 -4.43
N ILE A 120 6.23 -12.29 -4.65
CA ILE A 120 6.31 -12.86 -5.99
C ILE A 120 5.19 -12.23 -6.80
N SER A 121 5.54 -11.40 -7.76
CA SER A 121 4.59 -10.71 -8.62
C SER A 121 5.14 -10.74 -10.05
N PRO A 122 5.14 -11.93 -10.69
CA PRO A 122 5.88 -12.15 -11.93
C PRO A 122 5.26 -11.45 -13.12
N HIS A 123 3.97 -11.14 -13.07
CA HIS A 123 3.25 -10.57 -14.19
C HIS A 123 3.18 -9.04 -14.10
N ARG A 124 3.53 -8.39 -15.20
CA ARG A 124 3.52 -6.93 -15.29
C ARG A 124 2.13 -6.35 -14.98
N HIS A 125 1.06 -6.99 -15.43
CA HIS A 125 -0.30 -6.49 -15.22
C HIS A 125 -0.68 -6.44 -13.74
N GLU A 126 -0.19 -7.37 -12.93
CA GLU A 126 -0.43 -7.38 -11.48
C GLU A 126 0.26 -6.17 -10.82
N ARG A 127 1.51 -5.91 -11.18
CA ARG A 127 2.26 -4.75 -10.67
C ARG A 127 1.67 -3.44 -11.16
N GLN A 128 1.22 -3.41 -12.42
CA GLN A 128 0.56 -2.24 -12.99
C GLN A 128 -0.76 -1.93 -12.30
N MET A 129 -1.53 -2.96 -11.95
CA MET A 129 -2.77 -2.81 -11.18
C MET A 129 -2.52 -2.06 -9.86
N VAL A 130 -1.46 -2.39 -9.15
CA VAL A 130 -1.09 -1.70 -7.90
C VAL A 130 -0.62 -0.28 -8.19
N ARG A 131 0.22 -0.08 -9.21
CA ARG A 131 0.68 1.26 -9.60
C ARG A 131 -0.47 2.21 -9.84
N GLU A 132 -1.53 1.74 -10.49
CA GLU A 132 -2.71 2.55 -10.81
C GLU A 132 -3.55 2.93 -9.58
N LEU A 133 -3.40 2.22 -8.47
CA LEU A 133 -4.06 2.56 -7.20
C LEU A 133 -3.41 3.77 -6.53
N LEU A 134 -2.17 4.07 -6.83
CA LEU A 134 -1.36 5.09 -6.15
C LEU A 134 -1.31 6.38 -6.97
N PRO A 135 -1.12 7.53 -6.31
CA PRO A 135 -0.84 8.76 -7.03
C PRO A 135 0.44 8.64 -7.84
N GLU A 136 0.52 9.40 -8.93
CA GLU A 136 1.70 9.44 -9.79
C GLU A 136 2.95 9.79 -8.97
N GLY A 137 4.03 9.07 -9.22
CA GLY A 137 5.30 9.26 -8.54
C GLY A 137 5.40 8.63 -7.16
N ARG A 138 4.39 7.87 -6.72
CA ARG A 138 4.37 7.24 -5.39
C ARG A 138 4.57 5.72 -5.41
N PHE A 139 4.82 5.15 -6.58
CA PHE A 139 5.09 3.73 -6.74
C PHE A 139 6.41 3.51 -7.50
#